data_d432c7da20e8f8c6965cfea5d7c5e013
#
_entry.id   d432c7da20e8f8c6965cfea5d7c5e013
#
_cell.length_a   1.000
_cell.length_b   1.000
_cell.length_c   1.000
_cell.angle_alpha   90.00
_cell.angle_beta   90.00
_cell.angle_gamma   90.00
#
_symmetry.space_group_name_H-M   'P 1'
#
loop_
_entity.id
_entity.type
_entity.pdbx_description
1 polymer ?
#
loop_
_entity_poly.entity_id
_entity_poly.type
_entity_poly.pdbx_seq_one_letter_code
_entity_poly.pdbx_strand_id
1 'polypeptide(L)'
;MAEWGIGVGTLGAMSSFRVDLRSDTVTKPSEAMRRAMAEAEVGDDWYDDDPTVNLLQERCAEAVGKEAGAFVPTGTMANQIGLRLHFSGPGHLVAAAAGLHVTSVEVMTAAALAGIAYRTVDAGPRGWIDAEQAAQLLEPDEFYDVEVIDLISVEDTVGGVGGRVMPLEELRAVRKVANDAGVPVHLDGARIFNAAAASGVDAAEIAAEVDTLMFCLSKGLGAPIGSVLCGPADMAREARRLKILYGGAWRQAGIVAAAGLIALEEGPKRLHEDHERARHLAEGVAEALPGSVDLEQVETNMVLVDTEALGMPMLEAIERLASLGVGVTHSGGKIRMVTHFDVDDTGIGVALDAWRRLAAEVVKKGETA
;
A
#
# COMPACT_ATOMS: atom_id res chain seq x y z
N MET A 1 3.34 23.46 -27.38
CA MET A 1 4.05 22.72 -26.32
C MET A 1 3.16 22.85 -25.10
N ALA A 2 2.40 21.80 -24.79
CA ALA A 2 1.55 21.78 -23.59
C ALA A 2 2.47 21.61 -22.39
N GLU A 3 2.43 22.57 -21.47
CA GLU A 3 3.08 22.46 -20.18
C GLU A 3 2.44 21.29 -19.42
N TRP A 4 3.18 20.25 -19.19
CA TRP A 4 2.84 19.19 -18.25
C TRP A 4 2.96 19.76 -16.84
N GLY A 5 2.02 20.62 -16.47
CA GLY A 5 1.83 21.03 -15.09
C GLY A 5 1.27 19.87 -14.31
N ILE A 6 2.13 19.00 -13.81
CA ILE A 6 1.78 18.27 -12.59
C ILE A 6 1.56 19.39 -11.58
N GLY A 7 0.31 19.63 -11.23
CA GLY A 7 -0.06 20.58 -10.19
C GLY A 7 0.39 20.05 -8.82
N VAL A 8 1.69 20.05 -8.62
CA VAL A 8 2.27 20.22 -7.31
C VAL A 8 2.02 21.69 -7.02
N GLY A 9 0.81 21.97 -6.53
CA GLY A 9 0.51 23.26 -5.96
C GLY A 9 1.71 23.64 -5.11
N THR A 10 2.21 24.82 -5.30
CA THR A 10 3.30 25.42 -4.56
C THR A 10 3.10 25.23 -3.06
N LEU A 11 3.46 24.04 -2.56
CA LEU A 11 3.89 23.88 -1.18
C LEU A 11 5.17 24.70 -1.12
N GLY A 12 5.02 25.98 -0.76
CA GLY A 12 6.13 26.88 -0.51
C GLY A 12 7.15 26.17 0.34
N ALA A 13 8.42 26.45 0.16
CA ALA A 13 9.59 25.83 0.75
C ALA A 13 9.22 25.00 1.98
N MET A 14 9.17 23.65 1.84
CA MET A 14 8.66 22.74 2.85
C MET A 14 9.42 22.99 4.15
N SER A 15 8.84 23.82 5.03
CA SER A 15 9.22 23.83 6.43
C SER A 15 9.04 22.41 6.93
N SER A 16 10.04 21.86 7.60
CA SER A 16 9.94 20.54 8.20
C SER A 16 8.66 20.49 9.05
N PHE A 17 7.73 19.59 8.70
CA PHE A 17 6.56 19.37 9.55
C PHE A 17 7.02 19.00 10.96
N ARG A 18 6.26 19.42 11.96
CA ARG A 18 6.47 18.98 13.34
C ARG A 18 6.06 17.51 13.48
N VAL A 19 5.02 17.10 12.73
CA VAL A 19 4.60 15.73 12.56
C VAL A 19 4.18 15.50 11.11
N ASP A 20 4.70 14.45 10.48
CA ASP A 20 4.41 14.12 9.09
C ASP A 20 3.53 12.86 9.02
N LEU A 21 2.24 13.05 8.78
CA LEU A 21 1.23 11.99 8.65
C LEU A 21 0.80 11.79 7.18
N ARG A 22 1.59 12.25 6.20
CA ARG A 22 1.23 12.13 4.78
C ARG A 22 1.17 10.67 4.32
N SER A 23 2.10 9.85 4.77
CA SER A 23 2.22 8.45 4.40
C SER A 23 3.27 7.76 5.28
N ASP A 24 3.15 6.45 5.49
CA ASP A 24 4.20 5.62 6.05
C ASP A 24 5.43 5.47 5.12
N THR A 25 5.35 5.94 3.88
CA THR A 25 6.49 6.02 2.95
C THR A 25 7.47 7.16 3.26
N VAL A 26 7.15 8.05 4.20
CA VAL A 26 8.05 9.13 4.64
C VAL A 26 8.99 8.70 5.76
N THR A 27 8.85 7.46 6.25
CA THR A 27 9.69 6.87 7.28
C THR A 27 11.17 6.92 6.90
N LYS A 28 12.02 7.12 7.91
CA LYS A 28 13.47 7.18 7.74
C LYS A 28 14.11 5.93 8.28
N PRO A 29 15.14 5.38 7.63
CA PRO A 29 15.81 4.19 8.12
C PRO A 29 16.37 4.43 9.54
N SER A 30 16.13 3.48 10.43
CA SER A 30 16.63 3.50 11.80
C SER A 30 18.16 3.52 11.86
N GLU A 31 18.74 3.82 13.02
CA GLU A 31 20.18 3.76 13.20
C GLU A 31 20.75 2.34 12.96
N ALA A 32 20.00 1.32 13.39
CA ALA A 32 20.35 -0.09 13.15
C ALA A 32 20.37 -0.39 11.63
N MET A 33 19.37 0.05 10.88
CA MET A 33 19.33 -0.09 9.44
C MET A 33 20.51 0.63 8.76
N ARG A 34 20.83 1.87 9.17
CA ARG A 34 21.96 2.64 8.62
C ARG A 34 23.29 1.96 8.85
N ARG A 35 23.49 1.35 10.02
CA ARG A 35 24.69 0.58 10.34
C ARG A 35 24.77 -0.68 9.50
N ALA A 36 23.67 -1.45 9.40
CA ALA A 36 23.62 -2.64 8.58
C ALA A 36 23.89 -2.33 7.08
N MET A 37 23.37 -1.21 6.58
CA MET A 37 23.67 -0.75 5.21
C MET A 37 25.17 -0.46 4.99
N ALA A 38 25.84 0.15 6.00
CA ALA A 38 27.27 0.47 5.91
C ALA A 38 28.17 -0.77 6.00
N GLU A 39 27.73 -1.83 6.66
CA GLU A 39 28.48 -3.06 6.93
C GLU A 39 28.03 -4.23 6.03
N ALA A 40 27.10 -4.01 5.10
CA ALA A 40 26.51 -5.06 4.27
C ALA A 40 27.58 -5.78 3.42
N GLU A 41 27.56 -7.11 3.46
CA GLU A 41 28.26 -7.91 2.47
C GLU A 41 27.52 -7.80 1.12
N VAL A 42 28.25 -7.53 0.03
CA VAL A 42 27.66 -7.25 -1.27
C VAL A 42 28.32 -8.07 -2.38
N GLY A 43 27.52 -8.39 -3.38
CA GLY A 43 27.90 -8.92 -4.67
C GLY A 43 27.16 -8.19 -5.78
N ASP A 44 27.10 -8.73 -6.98
CA ASP A 44 26.35 -8.13 -8.08
C ASP A 44 24.98 -8.81 -8.24
N ASP A 45 23.90 -8.11 -7.89
CA ASP A 45 22.52 -8.59 -8.05
C ASP A 45 22.21 -9.02 -9.49
N TRP A 46 22.88 -8.42 -10.47
CA TRP A 46 22.73 -8.82 -11.87
C TRP A 46 23.18 -10.28 -12.13
N TYR A 47 24.23 -10.72 -11.44
CA TYR A 47 24.75 -12.08 -11.57
C TYR A 47 24.19 -13.05 -10.52
N ASP A 48 23.25 -12.58 -9.66
CA ASP A 48 22.66 -13.38 -8.60
C ASP A 48 23.63 -13.79 -7.49
N ASP A 49 24.68 -13.00 -7.32
CA ASP A 49 25.75 -13.29 -6.39
C ASP A 49 25.84 -12.33 -5.19
N ASP A 50 24.89 -11.39 -5.06
CA ASP A 50 24.78 -10.54 -3.86
C ASP A 50 24.19 -11.34 -2.69
N PRO A 51 25.00 -11.69 -1.67
CA PRO A 51 24.56 -12.59 -0.61
C PRO A 51 23.48 -11.97 0.27
N THR A 52 23.51 -10.66 0.47
CA THR A 52 22.53 -9.95 1.30
C THR A 52 21.18 -9.84 0.59
N VAL A 53 21.16 -9.62 -0.73
CA VAL A 53 19.93 -9.66 -1.54
C VAL A 53 19.32 -11.06 -1.51
N ASN A 54 20.12 -12.09 -1.72
CA ASN A 54 19.65 -13.47 -1.73
C ASN A 54 19.06 -13.86 -0.38
N LEU A 55 19.72 -13.51 0.73
CA LEU A 55 19.19 -13.73 2.08
C LEU A 55 17.88 -12.99 2.32
N LEU A 56 17.78 -11.72 1.87
CA LEU A 56 16.53 -10.97 2.00
C LEU A 56 15.37 -11.63 1.25
N GLN A 57 15.62 -12.08 0.02
CA GLN A 57 14.62 -12.76 -0.81
C GLN A 57 14.12 -14.05 -0.14
N GLU A 58 15.04 -14.85 0.39
CA GLU A 58 14.74 -16.07 1.14
C GLU A 58 13.89 -15.77 2.38
N ARG A 59 14.33 -14.83 3.24
CA ARG A 59 13.62 -14.46 4.47
C ARG A 59 12.25 -13.86 4.21
N CYS A 60 12.10 -13.07 3.15
CA CYS A 60 10.82 -12.51 2.75
C CYS A 60 9.85 -13.59 2.27
N ALA A 61 10.32 -14.56 1.50
CA ALA A 61 9.50 -15.70 1.07
C ALA A 61 9.07 -16.56 2.28
N GLU A 62 10.00 -16.89 3.18
CA GLU A 62 9.71 -17.61 4.43
C GLU A 62 8.64 -16.90 5.27
N ALA A 63 8.76 -15.57 5.43
CA ALA A 63 7.84 -14.78 6.27
C ALA A 63 6.39 -14.79 5.79
N VAL A 64 6.16 -15.07 4.50
CA VAL A 64 4.82 -15.17 3.91
C VAL A 64 4.51 -16.59 3.40
N GLY A 65 5.32 -17.59 3.78
CA GLY A 65 5.09 -19.00 3.44
C GLY A 65 5.12 -19.30 1.94
N LYS A 66 5.86 -18.53 1.14
CA LYS A 66 6.07 -18.76 -0.29
C LYS A 66 7.42 -19.41 -0.57
N GLU A 67 7.56 -20.00 -1.76
CA GLU A 67 8.76 -20.75 -2.14
C GLU A 67 9.92 -19.84 -2.57
N ALA A 68 9.62 -18.67 -3.15
CA ALA A 68 10.63 -17.75 -3.66
C ALA A 68 10.21 -16.29 -3.52
N GLY A 69 11.21 -15.40 -3.39
CA GLY A 69 11.07 -13.95 -3.39
C GLY A 69 11.92 -13.28 -4.48
N ALA A 70 11.47 -12.12 -4.94
CA ALA A 70 12.23 -11.25 -5.84
C ALA A 70 12.23 -9.82 -5.30
N PHE A 71 13.40 -9.33 -4.89
CA PHE A 71 13.57 -7.99 -4.36
C PHE A 71 13.63 -6.96 -5.48
N VAL A 72 12.81 -5.93 -5.40
CA VAL A 72 12.64 -4.87 -6.41
C VAL A 72 12.61 -3.48 -5.78
N PRO A 73 12.93 -2.41 -6.56
CA PRO A 73 12.99 -1.03 -6.04
C PRO A 73 11.70 -0.51 -5.42
N THR A 74 10.55 -0.84 -6.00
CA THR A 74 9.26 -0.21 -5.66
C THR A 74 8.12 -1.21 -5.64
N GLY A 75 7.07 -0.91 -4.87
CA GLY A 75 5.82 -1.68 -4.88
C GLY A 75 5.17 -1.73 -6.26
N THR A 76 5.16 -0.60 -6.98
CA THR A 76 4.67 -0.55 -8.37
C THR A 76 5.39 -1.56 -9.26
N MET A 77 6.72 -1.64 -9.19
CA MET A 77 7.45 -2.65 -9.97
C MET A 77 7.08 -4.07 -9.55
N ALA A 78 6.94 -4.33 -8.24
CA ALA A 78 6.53 -5.63 -7.73
C ALA A 78 5.16 -6.04 -8.26
N ASN A 79 4.16 -5.14 -8.21
CA ASN A 79 2.83 -5.37 -8.78
C ASN A 79 2.90 -5.62 -10.29
N GLN A 80 3.62 -4.78 -11.05
CA GLN A 80 3.70 -4.91 -12.50
C GLN A 80 4.37 -6.23 -12.91
N ILE A 81 5.36 -6.69 -12.18
CA ILE A 81 5.97 -8.01 -12.38
C ILE A 81 4.96 -9.10 -11.97
N GLY A 82 4.36 -9.01 -10.78
CA GLY A 82 3.40 -9.97 -10.25
C GLY A 82 2.23 -10.22 -11.21
N LEU A 83 1.61 -9.14 -11.69
CA LEU A 83 0.56 -9.24 -12.70
C LEU A 83 1.07 -9.90 -13.99
N ARG A 84 2.23 -9.46 -14.49
CA ARG A 84 2.80 -9.91 -15.77
C ARG A 84 3.25 -11.36 -15.77
N LEU A 85 3.59 -11.93 -14.61
CA LEU A 85 4.01 -13.34 -14.49
C LEU A 85 2.95 -14.36 -14.93
N HIS A 86 1.69 -13.98 -14.84
CA HIS A 86 0.56 -14.84 -15.18
C HIS A 86 0.22 -14.89 -16.67
N PHE A 87 0.92 -14.08 -17.50
CA PHE A 87 0.58 -13.93 -18.93
C PHE A 87 1.78 -14.06 -19.85
N SER A 88 1.49 -14.33 -21.13
CA SER A 88 2.45 -14.30 -22.22
C SER A 88 2.07 -13.23 -23.24
N GLY A 89 2.73 -12.08 -23.24
CA GLY A 89 2.43 -10.99 -24.22
C GLY A 89 1.43 -9.95 -23.68
N PRO A 90 0.97 -9.01 -24.51
CA PRO A 90 -0.05 -8.01 -24.20
C PRO A 90 -1.47 -8.53 -24.50
N GLY A 91 -2.49 -7.82 -24.03
CA GLY A 91 -3.89 -8.09 -24.34
C GLY A 91 -4.60 -8.95 -23.30
N HIS A 92 -4.27 -8.75 -22.03
CA HIS A 92 -4.84 -9.47 -20.90
C HIS A 92 -5.80 -8.59 -20.09
N LEU A 93 -6.79 -9.22 -19.49
CA LEU A 93 -7.82 -8.58 -18.69
C LEU A 93 -7.74 -9.06 -17.24
N VAL A 94 -7.60 -8.10 -16.31
CA VAL A 94 -7.51 -8.34 -14.88
C VAL A 94 -8.78 -7.86 -14.19
N ALA A 95 -9.42 -8.74 -13.41
CA ALA A 95 -10.56 -8.40 -12.57
C ALA A 95 -10.08 -7.83 -11.23
N ALA A 96 -10.67 -6.72 -10.79
CA ALA A 96 -10.32 -6.09 -9.52
C ALA A 96 -11.42 -5.15 -9.01
N ALA A 97 -11.37 -4.75 -7.75
CA ALA A 97 -12.19 -3.63 -7.28
C ALA A 97 -11.71 -2.30 -7.87
N ALA A 98 -12.64 -1.38 -8.09
CA ALA A 98 -12.30 -0.01 -8.42
C ALA A 98 -11.66 0.70 -7.23
N GLY A 99 -10.64 1.54 -7.49
CA GLY A 99 -9.99 2.33 -6.46
C GLY A 99 -8.83 1.64 -5.72
N LEU A 100 -8.50 0.38 -6.06
CA LEU A 100 -7.26 -0.26 -5.62
C LEU A 100 -6.05 0.48 -6.22
N HIS A 101 -4.88 0.29 -5.64
CA HIS A 101 -3.66 0.94 -6.14
C HIS A 101 -3.38 0.57 -7.61
N VAL A 102 -3.52 -0.70 -7.96
CA VAL A 102 -3.32 -1.19 -9.33
C VAL A 102 -4.34 -0.65 -10.32
N THR A 103 -5.59 -0.38 -9.89
CA THR A 103 -6.68 0.12 -10.75
C THR A 103 -6.84 1.64 -10.77
N SER A 104 -6.04 2.37 -9.98
CA SER A 104 -6.10 3.84 -9.90
C SER A 104 -4.74 4.49 -10.21
N VAL A 105 -3.70 4.14 -9.49
CA VAL A 105 -2.38 4.78 -9.57
C VAL A 105 -1.50 4.13 -10.64
N GLU A 106 -1.63 2.81 -10.84
CA GLU A 106 -0.74 2.02 -11.71
C GLU A 106 -1.35 1.68 -13.08
N VAL A 107 -2.58 2.11 -13.39
CA VAL A 107 -3.30 1.77 -14.64
C VAL A 107 -2.47 2.03 -15.89
N MET A 108 -1.85 3.22 -15.98
CA MET A 108 -1.02 3.56 -17.12
C MET A 108 0.25 2.73 -17.22
N THR A 109 0.81 2.34 -16.06
CA THR A 109 2.00 1.49 -15.99
C THR A 109 1.67 0.08 -16.49
N ALA A 110 0.55 -0.49 -16.04
CA ALA A 110 0.08 -1.81 -16.46
C ALA A 110 -0.21 -1.86 -17.97
N ALA A 111 -0.87 -0.84 -18.51
CA ALA A 111 -1.13 -0.73 -19.93
C ALA A 111 0.17 -0.63 -20.74
N ALA A 112 1.12 0.22 -20.29
CA ALA A 112 2.37 0.47 -21.02
C ALA A 112 3.37 -0.68 -20.96
N LEU A 113 3.52 -1.34 -19.80
CA LEU A 113 4.54 -2.36 -19.58
C LEU A 113 4.05 -3.78 -19.87
N ALA A 114 2.80 -4.07 -19.60
CA ALA A 114 2.25 -5.42 -19.71
C ALA A 114 1.09 -5.56 -20.71
N GLY A 115 0.55 -4.45 -21.23
CA GLY A 115 -0.62 -4.48 -22.11
C GLY A 115 -1.87 -5.01 -21.39
N ILE A 116 -2.00 -4.72 -20.11
CA ILE A 116 -3.11 -5.13 -19.24
C ILE A 116 -4.21 -4.08 -19.30
N ALA A 117 -5.45 -4.55 -19.43
CA ALA A 117 -6.67 -3.79 -19.14
C ALA A 117 -7.29 -4.30 -17.83
N TYR A 118 -8.14 -3.47 -17.21
CA TYR A 118 -8.85 -3.87 -15.99
C TYR A 118 -10.35 -3.90 -16.24
N ARG A 119 -11.02 -4.96 -15.77
CA ARG A 119 -12.46 -4.98 -15.56
C ARG A 119 -12.72 -4.78 -14.08
N THR A 120 -13.29 -3.63 -13.73
CA THR A 120 -13.46 -3.25 -12.33
C THR A 120 -14.93 -3.26 -11.93
N VAL A 121 -15.16 -3.53 -10.64
CA VAL A 121 -16.46 -3.41 -9.98
C VAL A 121 -16.35 -2.43 -8.81
N ASP A 122 -17.42 -1.69 -8.55
CA ASP A 122 -17.50 -0.87 -7.34
C ASP A 122 -17.75 -1.79 -6.13
N ALA A 123 -16.77 -1.88 -5.27
CA ALA A 123 -16.82 -2.67 -4.04
C ALA A 123 -17.39 -1.88 -2.84
N GLY A 124 -17.80 -0.63 -3.06
CA GLY A 124 -18.32 0.23 -2.02
C GLY A 124 -17.31 0.52 -0.91
N PRO A 125 -17.79 0.80 0.32
CA PRO A 125 -16.92 1.22 1.42
C PRO A 125 -15.99 0.13 1.95
N ARG A 126 -16.19 -1.14 1.62
CA ARG A 126 -15.26 -2.22 1.99
C ARG A 126 -13.97 -2.20 1.17
N GLY A 127 -14.06 -1.87 -0.13
CA GLY A 127 -12.92 -1.68 -1.02
C GLY A 127 -12.40 -2.94 -1.70
N TRP A 128 -12.91 -4.13 -1.41
CA TRP A 128 -12.52 -5.40 -2.06
C TRP A 128 -13.72 -6.10 -2.70
N ILE A 129 -13.47 -6.89 -3.74
CA ILE A 129 -14.49 -7.73 -4.38
C ILE A 129 -14.86 -8.91 -3.46
N ASP A 130 -16.14 -9.24 -3.38
CA ASP A 130 -16.60 -10.48 -2.77
C ASP A 130 -16.72 -11.62 -3.79
N ALA A 131 -17.09 -12.82 -3.32
CA ALA A 131 -17.20 -14.00 -4.17
C ALA A 131 -18.30 -13.86 -5.24
N GLU A 132 -19.40 -13.15 -4.97
CA GLU A 132 -20.47 -12.93 -5.94
C GLU A 132 -19.99 -11.99 -7.05
N GLN A 133 -19.36 -10.89 -6.70
CA GLN A 133 -18.76 -9.96 -7.65
C GLN A 133 -17.65 -10.62 -8.48
N ALA A 134 -16.80 -11.46 -7.84
CA ALA A 134 -15.77 -12.21 -8.54
C ALA A 134 -16.39 -13.18 -9.56
N ALA A 135 -17.45 -13.91 -9.18
CA ALA A 135 -18.15 -14.82 -10.09
C ALA A 135 -18.77 -14.05 -11.28
N GLN A 136 -19.43 -12.92 -11.03
CA GLN A 136 -20.00 -12.08 -12.08
C GLN A 136 -18.95 -11.55 -13.05
N LEU A 137 -17.77 -11.14 -12.53
CA LEU A 137 -16.66 -10.66 -13.39
C LEU A 137 -16.09 -11.79 -14.27
N LEU A 138 -16.14 -13.02 -13.81
CA LEU A 138 -15.63 -14.20 -14.54
C LEU A 138 -16.65 -14.79 -15.52
N GLU A 139 -17.93 -14.36 -15.47
CA GLU A 139 -18.92 -14.81 -16.43
C GLU A 139 -18.54 -14.35 -17.85
N PRO A 140 -18.45 -15.25 -18.84
CA PRO A 140 -18.19 -14.88 -20.24
C PRO A 140 -19.31 -14.01 -20.80
N ASP A 141 -18.99 -13.03 -21.62
CA ASP A 141 -19.98 -12.34 -22.40
C ASP A 141 -20.53 -13.29 -23.49
N GLU A 142 -21.82 -13.59 -23.46
CA GLU A 142 -22.46 -14.50 -24.42
C GLU A 142 -22.34 -14.05 -25.89
N PHE A 143 -22.09 -12.76 -26.14
CA PHE A 143 -22.01 -12.18 -27.47
C PHE A 143 -20.59 -11.98 -27.98
N TYR A 144 -19.64 -11.74 -27.07
CA TYR A 144 -18.25 -11.40 -27.40
C TYR A 144 -17.30 -12.28 -26.58
N ASP A 145 -17.02 -13.46 -27.08
CA ASP A 145 -16.15 -14.48 -26.48
C ASP A 145 -14.66 -14.08 -26.48
N VAL A 146 -14.37 -12.78 -26.50
CA VAL A 146 -13.01 -12.24 -26.60
C VAL A 146 -12.50 -11.61 -25.30
N GLU A 147 -13.38 -11.39 -24.32
CA GLU A 147 -13.04 -10.74 -23.06
C GLU A 147 -13.03 -11.75 -21.89
N VAL A 148 -11.97 -12.55 -21.82
CA VAL A 148 -11.77 -13.51 -20.74
C VAL A 148 -10.91 -12.87 -19.64
N ILE A 149 -11.34 -13.00 -18.41
CA ILE A 149 -10.52 -12.60 -17.26
C ILE A 149 -9.39 -13.63 -17.09
N ASP A 150 -8.16 -13.14 -17.10
CA ASP A 150 -6.96 -13.96 -16.98
C ASP A 150 -6.39 -13.99 -15.56
N LEU A 151 -6.79 -13.01 -14.71
CA LEU A 151 -6.28 -12.85 -13.35
C LEU A 151 -7.28 -12.08 -12.48
N ILE A 152 -7.40 -12.44 -11.23
CA ILE A 152 -8.02 -11.60 -10.19
C ILE A 152 -6.91 -10.91 -9.39
N SER A 153 -7.02 -9.59 -9.22
CA SER A 153 -6.13 -8.83 -8.35
C SER A 153 -6.91 -8.30 -7.12
N VAL A 154 -6.38 -8.58 -5.94
CA VAL A 154 -6.90 -8.10 -4.65
C VAL A 154 -5.85 -7.26 -3.94
N GLU A 155 -6.27 -6.45 -2.97
CA GLU A 155 -5.38 -5.59 -2.16
C GLU A 155 -5.70 -5.76 -0.68
N ASP A 156 -4.68 -5.93 0.16
CA ASP A 156 -4.79 -5.97 1.62
C ASP A 156 -3.51 -5.41 2.29
N THR A 157 -3.60 -4.38 3.12
CA THR A 157 -4.80 -3.60 3.49
C THR A 157 -5.20 -2.65 2.37
N VAL A 158 -6.51 -2.40 2.21
CA VAL A 158 -7.02 -1.57 1.11
C VAL A 158 -6.79 -0.09 1.40
N GLY A 159 -5.75 0.47 0.79
CA GLY A 159 -5.33 1.86 1.04
C GLY A 159 -6.34 2.92 0.61
N GLY A 160 -7.10 2.67 -0.45
CA GLY A 160 -8.11 3.59 -0.99
C GLY A 160 -9.25 3.90 -0.03
N VAL A 161 -9.58 2.98 0.85
CA VAL A 161 -10.67 3.07 1.84
C VAL A 161 -10.20 3.15 3.29
N GLY A 162 -8.95 3.61 3.51
CA GLY A 162 -8.44 3.87 4.86
C GLY A 162 -7.68 2.72 5.50
N GLY A 163 -7.11 1.83 4.70
CA GLY A 163 -6.29 0.72 5.21
C GLY A 163 -7.11 -0.39 5.85
N ARG A 164 -8.32 -0.62 5.38
CA ARG A 164 -9.19 -1.69 5.84
C ARG A 164 -8.61 -3.06 5.52
N VAL A 165 -8.87 -4.01 6.38
CA VAL A 165 -8.40 -5.40 6.28
C VAL A 165 -9.47 -6.26 5.61
N MET A 166 -9.09 -6.97 4.55
CA MET A 166 -9.97 -7.96 3.93
C MET A 166 -10.08 -9.18 4.85
N PRO A 167 -11.29 -9.58 5.31
CA PRO A 167 -11.44 -10.78 6.12
C PRO A 167 -10.94 -12.02 5.37
N LEU A 168 -10.17 -12.87 6.05
CA LEU A 168 -9.61 -14.09 5.44
C LEU A 168 -10.68 -14.98 4.81
N GLU A 169 -11.86 -15.05 5.42
CA GLU A 169 -12.99 -15.83 4.92
C GLU A 169 -13.49 -15.30 3.55
N GLU A 170 -13.48 -13.97 3.36
CA GLU A 170 -13.85 -13.36 2.08
C GLU A 170 -12.77 -13.62 1.02
N LEU A 171 -11.50 -13.53 1.39
CA LEU A 171 -10.39 -13.89 0.49
C LEU A 171 -10.48 -15.37 0.08
N ARG A 172 -10.77 -16.28 1.01
CA ARG A 172 -11.00 -17.71 0.73
C ARG A 172 -12.17 -17.93 -0.22
N ALA A 173 -13.26 -17.19 -0.04
CA ALA A 173 -14.41 -17.28 -0.91
C ALA A 173 -14.09 -16.80 -2.35
N VAL A 174 -13.34 -15.71 -2.51
CA VAL A 174 -12.83 -15.24 -3.81
C VAL A 174 -11.87 -16.26 -4.41
N ARG A 175 -10.94 -16.81 -3.61
CA ARG A 175 -10.01 -17.86 -4.06
C ARG A 175 -10.73 -19.10 -4.59
N LYS A 176 -11.80 -19.51 -3.91
CA LYS A 176 -12.62 -20.64 -4.37
C LYS A 176 -13.21 -20.37 -5.75
N VAL A 177 -13.80 -19.20 -5.96
CA VAL A 177 -14.37 -18.81 -7.27
C VAL A 177 -13.28 -18.80 -8.35
N ALA A 178 -12.12 -18.22 -8.04
CA ALA A 178 -10.98 -18.20 -8.95
C ALA A 178 -10.51 -19.62 -9.33
N ASN A 179 -10.38 -20.52 -8.35
CA ASN A 179 -10.01 -21.91 -8.58
C ASN A 179 -11.01 -22.67 -9.45
N ASP A 180 -12.32 -22.48 -9.19
CA ASP A 180 -13.39 -23.12 -9.96
C ASP A 180 -13.35 -22.66 -11.44
N ALA A 181 -12.88 -21.45 -11.72
CA ALA A 181 -12.69 -20.89 -13.05
C ALA A 181 -11.29 -21.12 -13.65
N GLY A 182 -10.34 -21.65 -12.88
CA GLY A 182 -8.96 -21.84 -13.33
C GLY A 182 -8.17 -20.53 -13.49
N VAL A 183 -8.57 -19.45 -12.79
CA VAL A 183 -7.97 -18.13 -12.87
C VAL A 183 -7.07 -17.90 -11.66
N PRO A 184 -5.82 -17.43 -11.83
CA PRO A 184 -4.93 -17.13 -10.72
C PRO A 184 -5.35 -15.88 -9.95
N VAL A 185 -4.81 -15.72 -8.72
CA VAL A 185 -5.03 -14.56 -7.85
C VAL A 185 -3.69 -13.93 -7.50
N HIS A 186 -3.57 -12.60 -7.71
CA HIS A 186 -2.44 -11.79 -7.24
C HIS A 186 -2.88 -10.86 -6.11
N LEU A 187 -2.10 -10.81 -5.04
CA LEU A 187 -2.34 -9.91 -3.90
C LEU A 187 -1.34 -8.75 -3.91
N ASP A 188 -1.85 -7.52 -4.05
CA ASP A 188 -1.12 -6.35 -3.57
C ASP A 188 -1.20 -6.33 -2.05
N GLY A 189 -0.22 -6.94 -1.43
CA GLY A 189 -0.05 -6.99 0.02
C GLY A 189 0.90 -5.91 0.53
N ALA A 190 0.89 -4.71 -0.06
CA ALA A 190 1.83 -3.63 0.29
C ALA A 190 1.93 -3.38 1.80
N ARG A 191 0.87 -3.74 2.54
CA ARG A 191 0.79 -3.67 4.01
C ARG A 191 0.25 -4.96 4.64
N ILE A 192 0.58 -6.12 4.08
CA ILE A 192 0.10 -7.42 4.59
C ILE A 192 0.42 -7.64 6.07
N PHE A 193 1.56 -7.13 6.56
CA PHE A 193 1.90 -7.22 7.99
C PHE A 193 1.04 -6.32 8.86
N ASN A 194 0.50 -5.21 8.34
CA ASN A 194 -0.54 -4.44 9.02
C ASN A 194 -1.85 -5.22 9.08
N ALA A 195 -2.24 -5.89 7.98
CA ALA A 195 -3.41 -6.77 7.98
C ALA A 195 -3.25 -7.90 9.01
N ALA A 196 -2.10 -8.56 9.04
CA ALA A 196 -1.79 -9.60 10.02
C ALA A 196 -1.85 -9.08 11.47
N ALA A 197 -1.24 -7.92 11.76
CA ALA A 197 -1.25 -7.32 13.08
C ALA A 197 -2.65 -6.91 13.56
N ALA A 198 -3.50 -6.44 12.63
CA ALA A 198 -4.86 -6.00 12.95
C ALA A 198 -5.85 -7.17 13.12
N SER A 199 -5.75 -8.18 12.24
CA SER A 199 -6.68 -9.33 12.25
C SER A 199 -6.25 -10.43 13.21
N GLY A 200 -4.97 -10.48 13.61
CA GLY A 200 -4.40 -11.62 14.34
C GLY A 200 -4.19 -12.87 13.48
N VAL A 201 -4.34 -12.77 12.16
CA VAL A 201 -4.08 -13.83 11.18
C VAL A 201 -2.64 -13.72 10.71
N ASP A 202 -1.93 -14.85 10.63
CA ASP A 202 -0.55 -14.86 10.14
C ASP A 202 -0.49 -14.42 8.66
N ALA A 203 0.52 -13.63 8.30
CA ALA A 203 0.74 -13.18 6.93
C ALA A 203 0.89 -14.36 5.96
N ALA A 204 1.48 -15.47 6.41
CA ALA A 204 1.59 -16.70 5.63
C ALA A 204 0.24 -17.36 5.37
N GLU A 205 -0.71 -17.27 6.32
CA GLU A 205 -2.07 -17.80 6.14
C GLU A 205 -2.86 -16.98 5.12
N ILE A 206 -2.74 -15.65 5.16
CA ILE A 206 -3.32 -14.76 4.13
C ILE A 206 -2.71 -15.08 2.76
N ALA A 207 -1.38 -15.18 2.70
CA ALA A 207 -0.64 -15.43 1.48
C ALA A 207 -0.94 -16.82 0.88
N ALA A 208 -1.34 -17.81 1.67
CA ALA A 208 -1.69 -19.14 1.19
C ALA A 208 -2.89 -19.13 0.23
N GLU A 209 -3.75 -18.13 0.32
CA GLU A 209 -4.96 -18.01 -0.51
C GLU A 209 -4.72 -17.35 -1.88
N VAL A 210 -3.48 -17.02 -2.24
CA VAL A 210 -3.14 -16.37 -3.52
C VAL A 210 -1.96 -17.05 -4.19
N ASP A 211 -1.84 -16.91 -5.52
CA ASP A 211 -0.74 -17.52 -6.28
C ASP A 211 0.54 -16.70 -6.13
N THR A 212 0.44 -15.39 -6.27
CA THR A 212 1.55 -14.45 -6.07
C THR A 212 1.11 -13.29 -5.19
N LEU A 213 2.04 -12.75 -4.42
CA LEU A 213 1.83 -11.52 -3.66
C LEU A 213 3.07 -10.65 -3.69
N MET A 214 2.86 -9.36 -3.50
CA MET A 214 3.94 -8.45 -3.19
C MET A 214 3.72 -7.79 -1.83
N PHE A 215 4.81 -7.34 -1.19
CA PHE A 215 4.72 -6.45 -0.04
C PHE A 215 5.85 -5.43 -0.01
N CYS A 216 5.59 -4.30 0.66
CA CYS A 216 6.56 -3.21 0.76
C CYS A 216 7.37 -3.32 2.04
N LEU A 217 8.71 -3.21 1.91
CA LEU A 217 9.63 -2.99 3.02
C LEU A 217 9.70 -1.49 3.39
N SER A 218 9.44 -0.62 2.41
CA SER A 218 9.62 0.85 2.48
C SER A 218 8.38 1.63 2.88
N LYS A 219 7.51 1.04 3.70
CA LYS A 219 6.33 1.66 4.31
C LYS A 219 6.40 1.50 5.83
N GLY A 220 5.38 0.97 6.47
CA GLY A 220 5.33 0.75 7.92
C GLY A 220 6.49 -0.07 8.49
N LEU A 221 7.13 -0.92 7.69
CA LEU A 221 8.32 -1.67 8.10
C LEU A 221 9.60 -0.81 8.18
N GLY A 222 9.64 0.35 7.51
CA GLY A 222 10.64 1.39 7.69
C GLY A 222 11.92 1.27 6.87
N ALA A 223 12.05 0.33 5.94
CA ALA A 223 13.20 0.32 5.05
C ALA A 223 13.22 1.55 4.13
N PRO A 224 14.40 2.07 3.73
CA PRO A 224 14.48 3.28 2.91
C PRO A 224 13.98 3.06 1.48
N ILE A 225 13.98 1.84 0.99
CA ILE A 225 13.61 1.46 -0.37
C ILE A 225 13.25 -0.03 -0.41
N GLY A 226 12.40 -0.40 -1.34
CA GLY A 226 12.23 -1.78 -1.77
C GLY A 226 10.92 -2.41 -1.39
N SER A 227 10.58 -3.38 -2.19
CA SER A 227 9.45 -4.30 -2.05
C SER A 227 9.88 -5.69 -2.50
N VAL A 228 9.13 -6.69 -2.11
CA VAL A 228 9.42 -8.07 -2.51
C VAL A 228 8.15 -8.67 -3.13
N LEU A 229 8.32 -9.30 -4.29
CA LEU A 229 7.32 -10.15 -4.91
C LEU A 229 7.61 -11.58 -4.48
N CYS A 230 6.61 -12.29 -3.97
CA CYS A 230 6.73 -13.67 -3.52
C CYS A 230 5.71 -14.58 -4.23
N GLY A 231 6.10 -15.84 -4.44
CA GLY A 231 5.26 -16.83 -5.10
C GLY A 231 5.98 -18.19 -5.28
N PRO A 232 5.56 -19.02 -6.26
CA PRO A 232 6.18 -20.32 -6.52
C PRO A 232 7.63 -20.18 -7.03
N ALA A 233 8.44 -21.21 -6.82
CA ALA A 233 9.87 -21.20 -7.13
C ALA A 233 10.17 -20.95 -8.62
N ASP A 234 9.34 -21.45 -9.51
CA ASP A 234 9.53 -21.32 -10.96
C ASP A 234 9.32 -19.88 -11.47
N MET A 235 8.61 -19.02 -10.71
CA MET A 235 8.44 -17.62 -11.06
C MET A 235 9.73 -16.79 -10.94
N ALA A 236 10.66 -17.18 -10.06
CA ALA A 236 11.80 -16.34 -9.68
C ALA A 236 12.66 -15.91 -10.88
N ARG A 237 12.87 -16.85 -11.82
CA ARG A 237 13.64 -16.57 -13.04
C ARG A 237 12.98 -15.52 -13.93
N GLU A 238 11.67 -15.64 -14.13
CA GLU A 238 10.91 -14.70 -14.97
C GLU A 238 10.73 -13.35 -14.26
N ALA A 239 10.49 -13.34 -12.95
CA ALA A 239 10.45 -12.13 -12.14
C ALA A 239 11.74 -11.33 -12.28
N ARG A 240 12.90 -12.01 -12.23
CA ARG A 240 14.20 -11.38 -12.44
C ARG A 240 14.35 -10.83 -13.87
N ARG A 241 13.93 -11.58 -14.89
CA ARG A 241 13.95 -11.11 -16.28
C ARG A 241 13.12 -9.85 -16.45
N LEU A 242 11.92 -9.82 -15.87
CA LEU A 242 11.03 -8.65 -15.89
C LEU A 242 11.59 -7.48 -15.10
N LYS A 243 12.20 -7.72 -13.93
CA LYS A 243 12.94 -6.71 -13.15
C LYS A 243 13.99 -6.00 -14.01
N ILE A 244 14.78 -6.77 -14.75
CA ILE A 244 15.81 -6.24 -15.68
C ILE A 244 15.13 -5.43 -16.79
N LEU A 245 14.09 -5.97 -17.43
CA LEU A 245 13.35 -5.33 -18.52
C LEU A 245 12.76 -3.98 -18.10
N TYR A 246 12.25 -3.88 -16.87
CA TYR A 246 11.66 -2.66 -16.33
C TYR A 246 12.69 -1.69 -15.75
N GLY A 247 13.98 -1.96 -15.89
CA GLY A 247 15.06 -1.08 -15.43
C GLY A 247 15.32 -1.14 -13.92
N GLY A 248 14.86 -2.18 -13.24
CA GLY A 248 15.06 -2.39 -11.81
C GLY A 248 16.28 -3.24 -11.44
N ALA A 249 17.09 -3.62 -12.41
CA ALA A 249 18.32 -4.36 -12.14
C ALA A 249 19.34 -3.47 -11.46
N TRP A 250 19.85 -3.98 -10.35
CA TRP A 250 20.87 -3.31 -9.56
C TRP A 250 22.24 -3.98 -9.73
N ARG A 251 23.22 -3.44 -9.01
CA ARG A 251 24.55 -4.02 -8.81
C ARG A 251 24.66 -4.42 -7.34
N GLN A 252 25.37 -3.72 -6.53
CA GLN A 252 25.59 -4.01 -5.11
C GLN A 252 24.38 -3.60 -4.27
N ALA A 253 23.24 -4.25 -4.50
CA ALA A 253 21.96 -3.95 -3.85
C ALA A 253 21.90 -4.45 -2.41
N GLY A 254 22.86 -5.28 -1.99
CA GLY A 254 22.98 -5.71 -0.60
C GLY A 254 23.05 -4.55 0.40
N ILE A 255 23.57 -3.39 -0.01
CA ILE A 255 23.57 -2.18 0.82
C ILE A 255 22.13 -1.84 1.28
N VAL A 256 21.16 -1.83 0.39
CA VAL A 256 19.77 -1.50 0.74
C VAL A 256 18.98 -2.72 1.23
N ALA A 257 19.35 -3.91 0.78
CA ALA A 257 18.75 -5.16 1.23
C ALA A 257 19.01 -5.42 2.73
N ALA A 258 20.17 -5.01 3.26
CA ALA A 258 20.50 -5.12 4.67
C ALA A 258 19.51 -4.34 5.56
N ALA A 259 19.04 -3.16 5.14
CA ALA A 259 17.99 -2.45 5.82
C ALA A 259 16.65 -3.19 5.73
N GLY A 260 16.38 -3.85 4.60
CA GLY A 260 15.20 -4.69 4.40
C GLY A 260 15.13 -5.88 5.35
N LEU A 261 16.25 -6.52 5.66
CA LEU A 261 16.34 -7.61 6.64
C LEU A 261 15.92 -7.13 8.05
N ILE A 262 16.42 -5.98 8.49
CA ILE A 262 16.04 -5.40 9.78
C ILE A 262 14.55 -4.98 9.76
N ALA A 263 14.10 -4.38 8.67
CA ALA A 263 12.69 -3.99 8.50
C ALA A 263 11.75 -5.19 8.63
N LEU A 264 12.10 -6.32 8.02
CA LEU A 264 11.33 -7.55 8.09
C LEU A 264 11.33 -8.17 9.50
N GLU A 265 12.47 -8.12 10.18
CA GLU A 265 12.61 -8.72 11.52
C GLU A 265 11.93 -7.89 12.62
N GLU A 266 12.09 -6.56 12.59
CA GLU A 266 11.64 -5.67 13.66
C GLU A 266 10.28 -5.03 13.37
N GLY A 267 10.01 -4.68 12.11
CA GLY A 267 8.84 -3.93 11.71
C GLY A 267 7.52 -4.57 12.11
N PRO A 268 7.25 -5.84 11.77
CA PRO A 268 5.97 -6.48 12.08
C PRO A 268 5.64 -6.50 13.58
N LYS A 269 6.65 -6.58 14.44
CA LYS A 269 6.49 -6.67 15.90
C LYS A 269 5.90 -5.41 16.54
N ARG A 270 5.98 -4.26 15.84
CA ARG A 270 5.59 -2.96 16.39
C ARG A 270 4.43 -2.27 15.64
N LEU A 271 3.90 -2.85 14.57
CA LEU A 271 2.81 -2.23 13.80
C LEU A 271 1.56 -1.95 14.62
N HIS A 272 1.30 -2.73 15.68
CA HIS A 272 0.21 -2.48 16.61
C HIS A 272 0.29 -1.10 17.26
N GLU A 273 1.50 -0.57 17.54
CA GLU A 273 1.68 0.77 18.08
C GLU A 273 1.19 1.86 17.10
N ASP A 274 1.43 1.64 15.80
CA ASP A 274 0.98 2.57 14.76
C ASP A 274 -0.57 2.53 14.66
N HIS A 275 -1.18 1.34 14.81
CA HIS A 275 -2.64 1.17 14.83
C HIS A 275 -3.27 1.85 16.05
N GLU A 276 -2.69 1.68 17.24
CA GLU A 276 -3.15 2.33 18.49
C GLU A 276 -3.10 3.86 18.35
N ARG A 277 -2.01 4.40 17.78
CA ARG A 277 -1.86 5.83 17.51
C ARG A 277 -2.86 6.34 16.48
N ALA A 278 -3.12 5.56 15.42
CA ALA A 278 -4.16 5.90 14.45
C ALA A 278 -5.54 5.96 15.11
N ARG A 279 -5.86 4.99 15.94
CA ARG A 279 -7.11 4.95 16.69
C ARG A 279 -7.26 6.16 17.63
N HIS A 280 -6.22 6.46 18.41
CA HIS A 280 -6.22 7.63 19.30
C HIS A 280 -6.36 8.95 18.53
N LEU A 281 -5.66 9.07 17.39
CA LEU A 281 -5.79 10.24 16.49
C LEU A 281 -7.22 10.37 15.96
N ALA A 282 -7.81 9.28 15.50
CA ALA A 282 -9.17 9.24 14.98
C ALA A 282 -10.21 9.65 16.00
N GLU A 283 -10.11 9.14 17.22
CA GLU A 283 -11.01 9.48 18.35
C GLU A 283 -10.90 10.96 18.71
N GLY A 284 -9.69 11.50 18.81
CA GLY A 284 -9.50 12.92 19.12
C GLY A 284 -9.93 13.86 17.99
N VAL A 285 -9.83 13.45 16.72
CA VAL A 285 -10.38 14.20 15.59
C VAL A 285 -11.92 14.14 15.59
N ALA A 286 -12.52 12.97 15.82
CA ALA A 286 -13.97 12.82 15.93
C ALA A 286 -14.57 13.62 17.09
N GLU A 287 -13.84 13.78 18.21
CA GLU A 287 -14.23 14.64 19.32
C GLU A 287 -14.20 16.11 18.92
N ALA A 288 -13.13 16.56 18.22
CA ALA A 288 -12.97 17.95 17.80
C ALA A 288 -13.92 18.32 16.64
N LEU A 289 -14.26 17.38 15.78
CA LEU A 289 -15.08 17.55 14.60
C LEU A 289 -16.07 16.36 14.47
N PRO A 290 -17.20 16.40 15.21
CA PRO A 290 -18.15 15.30 15.23
C PRO A 290 -18.68 14.93 13.84
N GLY A 291 -18.73 13.62 13.54
CA GLY A 291 -19.19 13.08 12.27
C GLY A 291 -18.16 13.08 11.14
N SER A 292 -16.95 13.56 11.39
CA SER A 292 -15.88 13.62 10.37
C SER A 292 -15.10 12.32 10.19
N VAL A 293 -15.13 11.44 11.17
CA VAL A 293 -14.40 10.15 11.15
C VAL A 293 -15.36 9.02 11.49
N ASP A 294 -15.37 8.00 10.64
CA ASP A 294 -16.02 6.72 10.95
C ASP A 294 -15.01 5.85 11.73
N LEU A 295 -15.19 5.79 13.04
CA LEU A 295 -14.28 5.07 13.93
C LEU A 295 -14.30 3.55 13.70
N GLU A 296 -15.37 2.98 13.15
CA GLU A 296 -15.46 1.55 12.86
C GLU A 296 -14.59 1.16 11.64
N GLN A 297 -14.24 2.13 10.79
CA GLN A 297 -13.37 1.91 9.63
C GLN A 297 -11.88 2.11 9.93
N VAL A 298 -11.51 2.52 11.15
CA VAL A 298 -10.10 2.69 11.55
C VAL A 298 -9.58 1.36 12.10
N GLU A 299 -9.12 0.51 11.20
CA GLU A 299 -8.68 -0.86 11.51
C GLU A 299 -7.15 -0.96 11.63
N THR A 300 -6.41 -0.08 10.95
CA THR A 300 -4.94 -0.11 10.89
C THR A 300 -4.34 1.28 11.14
N ASN A 301 -3.25 1.59 10.47
CA ASN A 301 -2.49 2.83 10.64
C ASN A 301 -3.03 4.03 9.82
N MET A 302 -4.25 3.97 9.28
CA MET A 302 -4.82 5.04 8.45
C MET A 302 -6.07 5.63 9.06
N VAL A 303 -6.19 6.96 8.96
CA VAL A 303 -7.38 7.71 9.35
C VAL A 303 -7.85 8.54 8.17
N LEU A 304 -9.10 8.37 7.78
CA LEU A 304 -9.77 9.20 6.78
C LEU A 304 -10.71 10.19 7.48
N VAL A 305 -10.56 11.46 7.15
CA VAL A 305 -11.36 12.55 7.74
C VAL A 305 -12.19 13.21 6.66
N ASP A 306 -13.50 13.18 6.82
CA ASP A 306 -14.42 13.92 5.99
C ASP A 306 -14.40 15.40 6.36
N THR A 307 -14.27 16.26 5.35
CA THR A 307 -14.12 17.70 5.56
C THR A 307 -15.41 18.48 5.35
N GLU A 308 -16.53 17.84 5.08
CA GLU A 308 -17.84 18.54 4.92
C GLU A 308 -18.18 19.35 6.18
N ALA A 309 -17.95 18.77 7.37
CA ALA A 309 -18.18 19.46 8.64
C ALA A 309 -17.29 20.68 8.88
N LEU A 310 -16.17 20.82 8.14
CA LEU A 310 -15.32 22.01 8.22
C LEU A 310 -15.86 23.19 7.43
N GLY A 311 -16.83 23.01 6.53
CA GLY A 311 -17.38 24.07 5.70
C GLY A 311 -16.32 24.81 4.87
N MET A 312 -15.20 24.13 4.57
CA MET A 312 -14.10 24.64 3.75
C MET A 312 -13.61 23.58 2.76
N PRO A 313 -13.03 23.96 1.61
CA PRO A 313 -12.44 23.02 0.68
C PRO A 313 -11.33 22.17 1.33
N MET A 314 -11.28 20.88 1.00
CA MET A 314 -10.29 19.93 1.53
C MET A 314 -8.84 20.44 1.37
N LEU A 315 -8.49 21.01 0.22
CA LEU A 315 -7.13 21.53 -0.02
C LEU A 315 -6.79 22.70 0.91
N GLU A 316 -7.76 23.58 1.21
CA GLU A 316 -7.58 24.65 2.18
C GLU A 316 -7.34 24.08 3.59
N ALA A 317 -8.08 23.04 3.98
CA ALA A 317 -7.87 22.38 5.27
C ALA A 317 -6.46 21.75 5.36
N ILE A 318 -5.98 21.11 4.29
CA ILE A 318 -4.61 20.57 4.20
C ILE A 318 -3.56 21.67 4.37
N GLU A 319 -3.71 22.81 3.68
CA GLU A 319 -2.79 23.95 3.79
C GLU A 319 -2.77 24.53 5.21
N ARG A 320 -3.91 24.60 5.87
CA ARG A 320 -4.01 25.08 7.26
C ARG A 320 -3.33 24.12 8.24
N LEU A 321 -3.57 22.80 8.11
CA LEU A 321 -2.87 21.81 8.92
C LEU A 321 -1.35 21.89 8.69
N ALA A 322 -0.92 22.05 7.44
CA ALA A 322 0.49 22.27 7.11
C ALA A 322 1.07 23.51 7.79
N SER A 323 0.32 24.63 7.82
CA SER A 323 0.73 25.87 8.51
C SER A 323 0.84 25.70 10.04
N LEU A 324 0.11 24.73 10.60
CA LEU A 324 0.18 24.33 12.01
C LEU A 324 1.26 23.27 12.28
N GLY A 325 2.02 22.89 11.24
CA GLY A 325 3.12 21.93 11.34
C GLY A 325 2.72 20.46 11.18
N VAL A 326 1.53 20.19 10.66
CA VAL A 326 1.02 18.82 10.44
C VAL A 326 0.96 18.53 8.94
N GLY A 327 1.78 17.58 8.49
CA GLY A 327 1.76 17.08 7.12
C GLY A 327 0.67 16.01 6.94
N VAL A 328 -0.28 16.24 6.03
CA VAL A 328 -1.33 15.29 5.66
C VAL A 328 -1.50 15.23 4.15
N THR A 329 -2.22 14.23 3.64
CA THR A 329 -2.58 14.13 2.21
C THR A 329 -4.07 13.83 2.06
N HIS A 330 -4.50 13.39 0.90
CA HIS A 330 -5.90 13.01 0.66
C HIS A 330 -6.02 11.68 -0.08
N SER A 331 -7.17 11.04 0.08
CA SER A 331 -7.60 9.85 -0.64
C SER A 331 -9.11 9.82 -0.71
N GLY A 332 -9.68 9.47 -1.87
CA GLY A 332 -11.13 9.33 -2.03
C GLY A 332 -11.96 10.58 -1.64
N GLY A 333 -11.42 11.80 -1.83
CA GLY A 333 -12.10 13.04 -1.45
C GLY A 333 -12.05 13.39 0.04
N LYS A 334 -11.34 12.60 0.86
CA LYS A 334 -11.14 12.81 2.30
C LYS A 334 -9.68 13.13 2.61
N ILE A 335 -9.42 13.86 3.71
CA ILE A 335 -8.06 13.98 4.24
C ILE A 335 -7.62 12.63 4.76
N ARG A 336 -6.44 12.20 4.36
CA ARG A 336 -5.80 10.97 4.82
C ARG A 336 -4.61 11.28 5.72
N MET A 337 -4.59 10.65 6.87
CA MET A 337 -3.46 10.61 7.80
C MET A 337 -2.99 9.18 7.97
N VAL A 338 -1.67 8.99 8.03
CA VAL A 338 -1.06 7.66 8.19
C VAL A 338 -0.05 7.72 9.32
N THR A 339 -0.25 6.92 10.36
CA THR A 339 0.71 6.78 11.46
C THR A 339 1.82 5.79 11.07
N HIS A 340 2.99 5.99 11.63
CA HIS A 340 4.17 5.17 11.39
C HIS A 340 5.21 5.40 12.50
N PHE A 341 6.27 4.60 12.53
CA PHE A 341 7.20 4.56 13.66
C PHE A 341 7.98 5.87 13.95
N ASP A 342 8.06 6.81 13.00
CA ASP A 342 8.62 8.14 13.25
C ASP A 342 7.60 9.11 13.90
N VAL A 343 6.37 8.65 14.18
CA VAL A 343 5.32 9.43 14.85
C VAL A 343 5.06 8.83 16.22
N ASP A 344 5.50 9.52 17.25
CA ASP A 344 5.27 9.16 18.65
C ASP A 344 3.98 9.84 19.22
N ASP A 345 3.69 9.56 20.48
CA ASP A 345 2.51 10.13 21.16
C ASP A 345 2.56 11.66 21.26
N THR A 346 3.77 12.25 21.30
CA THR A 346 3.96 13.71 21.25
C THR A 346 3.53 14.24 19.88
N GLY A 347 3.91 13.56 18.80
CA GLY A 347 3.47 13.86 17.44
C GLY A 347 1.95 13.79 17.28
N ILE A 348 1.32 12.75 17.86
CA ILE A 348 -0.16 12.64 17.87
C ILE A 348 -0.77 13.83 18.61
N GLY A 349 -0.22 14.21 19.77
CA GLY A 349 -0.67 15.42 20.50
C GLY A 349 -0.60 16.69 19.66
N VAL A 350 0.49 16.87 18.88
CA VAL A 350 0.63 18.03 17.95
C VAL A 350 -0.45 18.00 16.87
N ALA A 351 -0.73 16.83 16.31
CA ALA A 351 -1.77 16.67 15.29
C ALA A 351 -3.16 17.00 15.85
N LEU A 352 -3.50 16.46 17.03
CA LEU A 352 -4.78 16.73 17.70
C LEU A 352 -4.96 18.21 18.04
N ASP A 353 -3.92 18.89 18.50
CA ASP A 353 -3.99 20.34 18.76
C ASP A 353 -4.22 21.14 17.48
N ALA A 354 -3.63 20.74 16.36
CA ALA A 354 -3.89 21.36 15.06
C ALA A 354 -5.34 21.18 14.61
N TRP A 355 -5.90 19.96 14.75
CA TRP A 355 -7.30 19.67 14.42
C TRP A 355 -8.28 20.44 15.29
N ARG A 356 -8.04 20.54 16.61
CA ARG A 356 -8.88 21.34 17.53
C ARG A 356 -8.88 22.82 17.14
N ARG A 357 -7.73 23.38 16.74
CA ARG A 357 -7.63 24.78 16.26
C ARG A 357 -8.40 24.95 14.97
N LEU A 358 -8.26 24.04 14.02
CA LEU A 358 -8.98 24.10 12.75
C LEU A 358 -10.50 24.03 12.97
N ALA A 359 -10.98 23.12 13.80
CA ALA A 359 -12.39 22.99 14.16
C ALA A 359 -12.94 24.26 14.85
N ALA A 360 -12.17 24.88 15.76
CA ALA A 360 -12.59 26.09 16.45
C ALA A 360 -12.72 27.32 15.53
N GLU A 361 -12.01 27.38 14.41
CA GLU A 361 -12.18 28.43 13.40
C GLU A 361 -13.51 28.35 12.67
N VAL A 362 -14.05 27.14 12.50
CA VAL A 362 -15.34 26.88 11.83
C VAL A 362 -16.48 27.39 12.71
N VAL A 363 -16.47 27.05 14.00
CA VAL A 363 -17.51 27.47 14.96
C VAL A 363 -17.60 29.01 14.98
N LYS A 364 -16.48 29.72 15.02
CA LYS A 364 -16.47 31.20 15.02
C LYS A 364 -17.02 31.83 13.74
N LYS A 365 -16.83 31.19 12.58
CA LYS A 365 -17.39 31.67 11.30
C LYS A 365 -18.90 31.46 11.25
N GLY A 366 -19.42 30.37 11.82
CA GLY A 366 -20.88 30.09 11.89
C GLY A 366 -21.63 31.03 12.85
N GLU A 367 -20.98 31.55 13.91
CA GLU A 367 -21.58 32.50 14.84
C GLU A 367 -21.62 33.93 14.31
N THR A 368 -20.85 34.21 13.25
CA THR A 368 -20.75 35.58 12.65
C THR A 368 -21.46 35.72 11.31
N ALA A 369 -22.04 34.67 10.80
CA ALA A 369 -22.85 34.61 9.56
C ALA A 369 -24.35 34.52 9.88
#